data_b9ee4fb315672bc4c81caedeb1e93c9e
#
_entry.id   b9ee4fb315672bc4c81caedeb1e93c9e
#
_cell.length_a   1.000
_cell.length_b   1.000
_cell.length_c   1.000
_cell.angle_alpha   90.00
_cell.angle_beta   90.00
_cell.angle_gamma   90.00
#
_symmetry.space_group_name_H-M   'P 1'
#
loop_
_entity.id
_entity.type
_entity.pdbx_description
1 polymer ?
#
loop_
_entity_poly.entity_id
_entity_poly.type
_entity_poly.pdbx_seq_one_letter_code
_entity_poly.pdbx_strand_id
1 'polypeptide(L)'
;MSARHICVTVYIKKREVRGAIRRIRELALPPRVRIIFYTQLASRDIPGVFPVNKLRNIAIVNVVTTHFLVLDMDMWPSRAGARTASRLDNLYQELARLPLTMLDSTRAAVIVPAFFLKREEILSKCSSVLSCAKL
;
A
#
# COMPACT_ATOMS: atom_id res chain seq x y z
N MET A 1 -6.52 1.50 20.48
CA MET A 1 -5.67 1.44 19.27
C MET A 1 -6.56 1.56 18.05
N SER A 2 -6.41 2.65 17.28
CA SER A 2 -7.19 2.83 16.04
C SER A 2 -6.79 1.76 15.04
N ALA A 3 -7.76 1.05 14.49
CA ALA A 3 -7.50 0.02 13.48
C ALA A 3 -7.01 0.71 12.20
N ARG A 4 -5.80 0.35 11.73
CA ARG A 4 -5.25 0.86 10.49
C ARG A 4 -6.01 0.24 9.34
N HIS A 5 -6.61 1.07 8.49
CA HIS A 5 -7.32 0.63 7.31
C HIS A 5 -6.34 0.46 6.14
N ILE A 6 -6.53 -0.59 5.37
CA ILE A 6 -5.77 -0.86 4.14
C ILE A 6 -6.77 -0.88 3.00
N CYS A 7 -6.55 -0.04 1.99
CA CYS A 7 -7.36 0.00 0.79
C CYS A 7 -6.49 -0.44 -0.40
N VAL A 8 -6.88 -1.52 -1.05
CA VAL A 8 -6.15 -2.09 -2.19
C VAL A 8 -7.03 -2.01 -3.42
N THR A 9 -6.57 -1.34 -4.46
CA THR A 9 -7.25 -1.33 -5.76
C THR A 9 -6.57 -2.31 -6.69
N VAL A 10 -7.34 -3.24 -7.22
CA VAL A 10 -6.86 -4.32 -8.10
C VAL A 10 -7.42 -4.14 -9.50
N TYR A 11 -6.52 -4.00 -10.48
CA TYR A 11 -6.90 -4.03 -11.90
C TYR A 11 -7.07 -5.47 -12.36
N ILE A 12 -8.24 -5.80 -12.92
CA ILE A 12 -8.59 -7.17 -13.26
C ILE A 12 -9.48 -7.22 -14.50
N LYS A 13 -9.36 -8.26 -15.29
CA LYS A 13 -10.28 -8.49 -16.42
C LYS A 13 -11.67 -8.89 -15.89
N LYS A 14 -12.72 -8.36 -16.52
CA LYS A 14 -14.11 -8.62 -16.11
C LYS A 14 -14.42 -10.11 -15.90
N ARG A 15 -13.89 -10.99 -16.77
CA ARG A 15 -14.08 -12.46 -16.68
C ARG A 15 -13.44 -13.10 -15.45
N GLU A 16 -12.44 -12.46 -14.85
CA GLU A 16 -11.65 -12.99 -13.74
C GLU A 16 -12.20 -12.57 -12.36
N VAL A 17 -13.11 -11.58 -12.33
CA VAL A 17 -13.62 -10.98 -11.07
C VAL A 17 -14.25 -12.04 -10.16
N ARG A 18 -15.07 -12.94 -10.70
CA ARG A 18 -15.73 -13.98 -9.88
C ARG A 18 -14.72 -14.91 -9.20
N GLY A 19 -13.68 -15.32 -9.94
CA GLY A 19 -12.59 -16.15 -9.40
C GLY A 19 -11.79 -15.42 -8.33
N ALA A 20 -11.47 -14.13 -8.54
CA ALA A 20 -10.77 -13.32 -7.58
C ALA A 20 -11.56 -13.12 -6.28
N ILE A 21 -12.88 -12.84 -6.37
CA ILE A 21 -13.74 -12.72 -5.19
C ILE A 21 -13.72 -14.02 -4.36
N ARG A 22 -13.79 -15.19 -5.01
CA ARG A 22 -13.72 -16.46 -4.32
C ARG A 22 -12.41 -16.62 -3.55
N ARG A 23 -11.27 -16.40 -4.21
CA ARG A 23 -9.94 -16.48 -3.59
C ARG A 23 -9.78 -15.51 -2.40
N ILE A 24 -10.27 -14.28 -2.53
CA ILE A 24 -10.20 -13.30 -1.45
C ILE A 24 -11.03 -13.73 -0.23
N ARG A 25 -12.20 -14.33 -0.45
CA ARG A 25 -13.00 -14.89 0.65
C ARG A 25 -12.27 -16.02 1.38
N GLU A 26 -11.57 -16.87 0.65
CA GLU A 26 -10.73 -17.95 1.21
C GLU A 26 -9.57 -17.42 2.05
N LEU A 27 -9.04 -16.24 1.75
CA LEU A 27 -7.95 -15.62 2.50
C LEU A 27 -8.36 -15.09 3.87
N ALA A 28 -9.67 -15.04 4.20
CA ALA A 28 -10.20 -14.55 5.48
C ALA A 28 -9.53 -13.24 5.94
N LEU A 29 -9.41 -12.26 5.03
CA LEU A 29 -8.74 -11.00 5.31
C LEU A 29 -9.38 -10.25 6.48
N PRO A 30 -8.58 -9.55 7.30
CA PRO A 30 -9.11 -8.75 8.39
C PRO A 30 -10.11 -7.70 7.90
N PRO A 31 -11.15 -7.35 8.68
CA PRO A 31 -12.19 -6.37 8.29
C PRO A 31 -11.63 -4.98 7.93
N ARG A 32 -10.41 -4.67 8.40
CA ARG A 32 -9.69 -3.42 8.09
C ARG A 32 -9.14 -3.37 6.66
N VAL A 33 -9.17 -4.49 5.92
CA VAL A 33 -8.68 -4.57 4.53
C VAL A 33 -9.87 -4.46 3.60
N ARG A 34 -9.88 -3.43 2.77
CA ARG A 34 -10.85 -3.23 1.69
C ARG A 34 -10.17 -3.50 0.37
N ILE A 35 -10.76 -4.36 -0.45
CA ILE A 35 -10.30 -4.63 -1.81
C ILE A 35 -11.33 -4.08 -2.79
N ILE A 36 -10.88 -3.29 -3.75
CA ILE A 36 -11.69 -2.70 -4.80
C ILE A 36 -11.22 -3.24 -6.14
N PHE A 37 -12.11 -3.90 -6.86
CA PHE A 37 -11.83 -4.35 -8.21
C PHE A 37 -12.16 -3.27 -9.23
N TYR A 38 -11.19 -2.95 -10.07
CA TYR A 38 -11.38 -2.10 -11.22
C TYR A 38 -11.25 -2.93 -12.49
N THR A 39 -12.29 -2.90 -13.32
CA THR A 39 -12.26 -3.54 -14.65
C THR A 39 -12.18 -2.47 -15.71
N GLN A 40 -11.37 -2.72 -16.74
CA GLN A 40 -11.20 -1.80 -17.86
C GLN A 40 -12.54 -1.48 -18.53
N LEU A 41 -12.78 -0.19 -18.73
CA LEU A 41 -13.93 0.32 -19.49
C LEU A 41 -13.45 0.76 -20.87
N ALA A 42 -13.88 0.06 -21.91
CA ALA A 42 -13.46 0.32 -23.30
C ALA A 42 -13.63 1.78 -23.76
N SER A 43 -14.61 2.48 -23.16
CA SER A 43 -14.90 3.89 -23.49
C SER A 43 -14.04 4.92 -22.74
N ARG A 44 -13.28 4.51 -21.71
CA ARG A 44 -12.55 5.44 -20.83
C ARG A 44 -11.10 5.09 -20.60
N ASP A 45 -10.68 3.92 -20.99
CA ASP A 45 -9.32 3.42 -20.76
C ASP A 45 -8.62 3.16 -22.09
N ILE A 46 -7.35 3.52 -22.17
CA ILE A 46 -6.51 3.24 -23.33
C ILE A 46 -6.15 1.76 -23.31
N PRO A 47 -6.47 0.98 -24.37
CA PRO A 47 -6.10 -0.42 -24.45
C PRO A 47 -4.58 -0.62 -24.26
N GLY A 48 -4.19 -1.61 -23.46
CA GLY A 48 -2.79 -1.94 -23.21
C GLY A 48 -2.04 -1.04 -22.25
N VAL A 49 -2.66 0.06 -21.77
CA VAL A 49 -2.06 0.95 -20.76
C VAL A 49 -2.55 0.57 -19.37
N PHE A 50 -1.62 0.34 -18.46
CA PHE A 50 -1.95 0.10 -17.06
C PHE A 50 -2.36 1.42 -16.38
N PRO A 51 -3.60 1.56 -15.85
CA PRO A 51 -4.15 2.84 -15.40
C PRO A 51 -3.73 3.18 -13.96
N VAL A 52 -2.43 3.27 -13.67
CA VAL A 52 -1.88 3.41 -12.32
C VAL A 52 -2.49 4.58 -11.55
N ASN A 53 -2.57 5.78 -12.16
CA ASN A 53 -3.10 6.95 -11.48
C ASN A 53 -4.60 6.83 -11.20
N LYS A 54 -5.35 6.18 -12.10
CA LYS A 54 -6.78 5.90 -11.88
C LYS A 54 -6.98 4.96 -10.70
N LEU A 55 -6.16 3.91 -10.60
CA LEU A 55 -6.20 2.96 -9.48
C LEU A 55 -5.86 3.64 -8.15
N ARG A 56 -4.83 4.48 -8.12
CA ARG A 56 -4.48 5.30 -6.95
C ARG A 56 -5.63 6.22 -6.54
N ASN A 57 -6.23 6.93 -7.48
CA ASN A 57 -7.36 7.82 -7.21
C ASN A 57 -8.57 7.05 -6.67
N ILE A 58 -8.88 5.87 -7.21
CA ILE A 58 -9.94 5.01 -6.67
C ILE A 58 -9.64 4.61 -5.22
N ALA A 59 -8.40 4.25 -4.91
CA ALA A 59 -8.02 3.95 -3.53
C ALA A 59 -8.20 5.18 -2.62
N ILE A 60 -7.73 6.36 -3.05
CA ILE A 60 -7.79 7.60 -2.28
C ILE A 60 -9.22 8.01 -1.97
N VAL A 61 -10.14 7.99 -2.94
CA VAL A 61 -11.54 8.38 -2.70
C VAL A 61 -12.31 7.40 -1.81
N ASN A 62 -11.74 6.23 -1.56
CA ASN A 62 -12.30 5.21 -0.66
C ASN A 62 -11.61 5.17 0.71
N VAL A 63 -10.71 6.12 0.98
CA VAL A 63 -10.11 6.29 2.30
C VAL A 63 -11.17 6.73 3.30
N VAL A 64 -11.16 6.10 4.48
CA VAL A 64 -12.10 6.41 5.59
C VAL A 64 -11.40 7.06 6.79
N THR A 65 -10.14 7.39 6.63
CA THR A 65 -9.29 8.04 7.64
C THR A 65 -8.93 9.46 7.23
N THR A 66 -8.54 10.29 8.17
CA THR A 66 -8.13 11.68 7.90
C THR A 66 -6.81 11.76 7.12
N HIS A 67 -5.95 10.76 7.28
CA HIS A 67 -4.65 10.69 6.61
C HIS A 67 -4.50 9.34 5.92
N PHE A 68 -3.74 9.31 4.85
CA PHE A 68 -3.41 8.07 4.13
C PHE A 68 -1.98 8.09 3.61
N LEU A 69 -1.42 6.92 3.41
CA LEU A 69 -0.14 6.71 2.75
C LEU A 69 -0.37 5.88 1.49
N VAL A 70 0.13 6.37 0.36
CA VAL A 70 0.14 5.60 -0.89
C VAL A 70 1.41 4.77 -0.94
N LEU A 71 1.26 3.46 -1.13
CA LEU A 71 2.37 2.52 -1.31
C LEU A 71 2.11 1.68 -2.56
N ASP A 72 3.14 1.50 -3.37
CA ASP A 72 3.13 0.52 -4.44
C ASP A 72 3.48 -0.86 -3.87
N MET A 73 3.06 -1.93 -4.54
CA MET A 73 3.19 -3.30 -4.01
C MET A 73 4.63 -3.78 -3.84
N ASP A 74 5.56 -3.18 -4.56
CA ASP A 74 7.00 -3.44 -4.52
C ASP A 74 7.75 -2.59 -3.47
N MET A 75 7.03 -1.71 -2.76
CA MET A 75 7.60 -0.90 -1.69
C MET A 75 7.44 -1.57 -0.33
N TRP A 76 8.54 -1.62 0.41
CA TRP A 76 8.56 -2.15 1.77
C TRP A 76 9.00 -1.06 2.74
N PRO A 77 8.26 -0.79 3.81
CA PRO A 77 8.70 0.14 4.84
C PRO A 77 10.02 -0.33 5.45
N SER A 78 11.03 0.50 5.43
CA SER A 78 12.29 0.19 6.10
C SER A 78 12.11 0.20 7.61
N ARG A 79 12.95 -0.56 8.30
CA ARG A 79 12.99 -0.56 9.75
C ARG A 79 13.97 0.52 10.20
N ALA A 80 13.48 1.59 10.84
CA ALA A 80 14.31 2.53 11.57
C ALA A 80 14.26 2.18 13.07
N GLY A 81 15.37 1.82 13.67
CA GLY A 81 15.47 1.64 15.12
C GLY A 81 15.04 0.29 15.68
N ALA A 82 14.46 0.26 16.86
CA ALA A 82 14.30 -0.87 17.76
C ALA A 82 13.76 -2.19 17.17
N ARG A 83 14.32 -3.30 17.64
CA ARG A 83 14.07 -4.68 17.19
C ARG A 83 12.67 -5.23 17.46
N THR A 84 11.80 -4.54 18.17
CA THR A 84 10.56 -5.08 18.74
C THR A 84 9.26 -4.61 18.09
N ALA A 85 9.24 -3.50 17.36
CA ALA A 85 8.03 -3.00 16.70
C ALA A 85 7.93 -3.47 15.24
N SER A 86 6.71 -3.63 14.73
CA SER A 86 6.51 -3.88 13.30
C SER A 86 6.99 -2.67 12.48
N ARG A 87 7.42 -2.91 11.24
CA ARG A 87 7.91 -1.84 10.34
C ARG A 87 6.87 -0.75 10.09
N LEU A 88 5.62 -1.16 9.94
CA LEU A 88 4.50 -0.22 9.77
C LEU A 88 4.21 0.56 11.06
N ASP A 89 4.46 -0.06 12.24
CA ASP A 89 4.31 0.63 13.52
C ASP A 89 5.35 1.73 13.67
N ASN A 90 6.59 1.51 13.27
CA ASN A 90 7.64 2.51 13.31
C ASN A 90 7.31 3.71 12.41
N LEU A 91 6.93 3.46 11.15
CA LEU A 91 6.53 4.53 10.24
C LEU A 91 5.35 5.32 10.79
N TYR A 92 4.35 4.64 11.35
CA TYR A 92 3.21 5.31 11.98
C TYR A 92 3.64 6.17 13.18
N GLN A 93 4.52 5.67 14.03
CA GLN A 93 5.01 6.42 15.19
C GLN A 93 5.79 7.67 14.76
N GLU A 94 6.63 7.58 13.73
CA GLU A 94 7.35 8.74 13.21
C GLU A 94 6.39 9.78 12.61
N LEU A 95 5.38 9.35 11.85
CA LEU A 95 4.36 10.24 11.31
C LEU A 95 3.51 10.88 12.43
N ALA A 96 3.20 10.13 13.50
CA ALA A 96 2.43 10.65 14.63
C ALA A 96 3.20 11.66 15.50
N ARG A 97 4.52 11.76 15.35
CA ARG A 97 5.37 12.77 16.00
C ARG A 97 5.40 14.10 15.26
N LEU A 98 4.86 14.17 14.06
CA LEU A 98 4.81 15.41 13.29
C LEU A 98 3.99 16.47 14.04
N PRO A 99 4.34 17.75 13.90
CA PRO A 99 3.58 18.84 14.50
C PRO A 99 2.10 18.81 14.07
N LEU A 100 1.19 19.04 15.00
CA LEU A 100 -0.25 19.08 14.71
C LEU A 100 -0.58 20.09 13.61
N THR A 101 0.12 21.21 13.54
CA THR A 101 -0.02 22.20 12.47
C THR A 101 0.24 21.64 11.06
N MET A 102 1.09 20.61 10.95
CA MET A 102 1.29 19.88 9.68
C MET A 102 0.19 18.85 9.46
N LEU A 103 -0.19 18.11 10.52
CA LEU A 103 -1.20 17.06 10.41
C LEU A 103 -2.60 17.61 10.12
N ASP A 104 -2.93 18.79 10.65
CA ASP A 104 -4.23 19.44 10.44
C ASP A 104 -4.29 20.27 9.15
N SER A 105 -3.16 20.45 8.47
CA SER A 105 -3.09 21.25 7.25
C SER A 105 -3.67 20.50 6.05
N THR A 106 -4.70 21.07 5.43
CA THR A 106 -5.24 20.56 4.15
C THR A 106 -4.33 20.82 2.95
N ARG A 107 -3.24 21.58 3.13
CA ARG A 107 -2.27 21.95 2.09
C ARG A 107 -0.90 21.33 2.28
N ALA A 108 -0.69 20.55 3.35
CA ALA A 108 0.57 19.88 3.61
C ALA A 108 0.55 18.46 3.10
N ALA A 109 1.67 18.03 2.54
CA ALA A 109 1.96 16.63 2.20
C ALA A 109 3.30 16.25 2.82
N VAL A 110 3.37 15.05 3.39
CA VAL A 110 4.60 14.49 3.92
C VAL A 110 5.18 13.54 2.87
N ILE A 111 6.41 13.80 2.47
CA ILE A 111 7.12 12.94 1.53
C ILE A 111 7.89 11.90 2.35
N VAL A 112 7.55 10.63 2.17
CA VAL A 112 8.32 9.51 2.72
C VAL A 112 9.33 9.09 1.64
N PRO A 113 10.64 9.23 1.87
CA PRO A 113 11.63 8.88 0.88
C PRO A 113 11.61 7.39 0.59
N ALA A 114 11.66 7.03 -0.69
CA ALA A 114 11.78 5.66 -1.16
C ALA A 114 13.20 5.41 -1.68
N PHE A 115 13.78 4.29 -1.30
CA PHE A 115 15.11 3.87 -1.73
C PHE A 115 15.00 2.56 -2.51
N PHE A 116 15.75 2.47 -3.60
CA PHE A 116 15.88 1.23 -4.35
C PHE A 116 17.09 0.46 -3.84
N LEU A 117 16.88 -0.79 -3.49
CA LEU A 117 17.98 -1.72 -3.24
C LEU A 117 18.42 -2.33 -4.58
N LYS A 118 19.71 -2.27 -4.88
CA LYS A 118 20.26 -2.97 -6.04
C LYS A 118 20.05 -4.47 -5.88
N ARG A 119 19.60 -5.14 -6.94
CA ARG A 119 19.31 -6.58 -6.92
C ARG A 119 20.48 -7.42 -6.43
N GLU A 120 21.69 -7.05 -6.80
CA GLU A 120 22.93 -7.71 -6.37
C GLU A 120 23.16 -7.64 -4.86
N GLU A 121 22.85 -6.50 -4.23
CA GLU A 121 22.95 -6.32 -2.78
C GLU A 121 21.87 -7.12 -2.05
N ILE A 122 20.69 -7.27 -2.61
CA ILE A 122 19.61 -8.09 -2.05
C ILE A 122 20.02 -9.57 -2.07
N LEU A 123 20.49 -10.07 -3.22
CA LEU A 123 20.86 -11.46 -3.40
C LEU A 123 22.08 -11.86 -2.57
N SER A 124 23.01 -10.92 -2.29
CA SER A 124 24.17 -11.21 -1.45
C SER A 124 23.85 -11.30 0.05
N LYS A 125 22.79 -10.62 0.50
CA LYS A 125 22.41 -10.53 1.92
C LYS A 125 21.19 -11.35 2.30
N CYS A 126 20.37 -11.75 1.33
CA CYS A 126 19.08 -12.39 1.59
C CYS A 126 18.85 -13.55 0.61
N SER A 127 18.63 -14.73 1.14
CA SER A 127 18.27 -15.91 0.35
C SER A 127 16.84 -15.86 -0.22
N SER A 128 16.00 -14.97 0.29
CA SER A 128 14.63 -14.75 -0.18
C SER A 128 14.13 -13.36 0.23
N VAL A 129 13.06 -12.87 -0.41
CA VAL A 129 12.38 -11.60 -0.03
C VAL A 129 11.94 -11.63 1.43
N LEU A 130 11.49 -12.79 1.94
CA LEU A 130 11.09 -12.95 3.34
C LEU A 130 12.29 -12.88 4.30
N SER A 131 13.47 -13.35 3.90
CA SER A 131 14.68 -13.24 4.71
C SER A 131 15.20 -11.80 4.75
N CYS A 132 15.10 -11.05 3.65
CA CYS A 132 15.35 -9.61 3.63
C CYS A 132 14.37 -8.83 4.51
N ALA A 133 13.15 -9.28 4.62
CA ALA A 133 12.14 -8.64 5.44
C ALA A 133 12.43 -8.74 6.96
N LYS A 134 13.38 -9.58 7.38
CA LYS A 134 13.79 -9.76 8.78
C LYS A 134 15.06 -8.97 9.17
N LEU A 135 15.76 -8.37 8.20
CA LEU A 135 16.86 -7.45 8.43
C LEU A 135 16.37 -6.03 8.68
#